data_6306f1fb9067d943223a8d0ee7a2dbac
#
_entry.id   6306f1fb9067d943223a8d0ee7a2dbac
#
_cell.length_a   1.000
_cell.length_b   1.000
_cell.length_c   1.000
_cell.angle_alpha   90.00
_cell.angle_beta   90.00
_cell.angle_gamma   90.00
#
_symmetry.space_group_name_H-M   'P 1'
#
loop_
_entity.id
_entity.type
_entity.pdbx_description
1 polymer ?
#
loop_
_entity_poly.entity_id
_entity_poly.type
_entity_poly.pdbx_seq_one_letter_code
_entity_poly.pdbx_strand_id
1 'polypeptide(L)'
;HVSKMAKEAKKDPQELTVEQKLKALFQLQTMLSKIDEIKTLRGELPLEVQDLEDEIAGLSTRIDRIKAEVAELKSSIAGKKVEIETAKASVAKYKDQQDNVRNNREYDFLSKEIEFQTLEIELCEKRIKEFAAQEEEKSQEVAESTAALEERQKDLDVKKSELDEIISETKQEEEKLRDKAKELETKIDPRLLQSFKRIRKNSRNGLGIVYVQRDACGGCFNKIPPQRQLDIRSRKKIIVCEYCGRIMIDPELAGITPEQKVEVVKEKPVRAKRKIVHIGSDN
;
A
#
# COMPACT_ATOMS: atom_id res chain seq x y z
N HIS A 1 61.27 -58.16 3.26
CA HIS A 1 59.88 -57.82 3.45
C HIS A 1 59.66 -56.39 2.95
N VAL A 2 59.11 -56.28 1.73
CA VAL A 2 58.76 -55.00 1.10
C VAL A 2 57.25 -54.83 1.27
N SER A 3 56.89 -53.92 2.17
CA SER A 3 55.52 -53.56 2.38
C SER A 3 55.07 -52.53 1.28
N LYS A 4 54.18 -52.98 0.38
CA LYS A 4 53.57 -52.14 -0.60
C LYS A 4 52.55 -51.26 0.13
N MET A 5 52.78 -49.96 0.33
CA MET A 5 51.80 -48.97 0.64
C MET A 5 51.02 -48.62 -0.65
N ALA A 6 49.87 -49.13 -0.76
CA ALA A 6 48.92 -48.68 -1.77
C ALA A 6 48.49 -47.24 -1.45
N LYS A 7 48.89 -46.27 -2.26
CA LYS A 7 48.34 -44.92 -2.28
C LYS A 7 46.93 -45.03 -2.81
N GLU A 8 45.96 -44.88 -1.93
CA GLU A 8 44.59 -44.53 -2.33
C GLU A 8 44.62 -43.23 -3.09
N ALA A 9 44.38 -43.29 -4.40
CA ALA A 9 44.12 -42.13 -5.23
C ALA A 9 42.79 -41.47 -4.75
N LYS A 10 42.93 -40.33 -4.14
CA LYS A 10 41.77 -39.44 -3.95
C LYS A 10 41.16 -39.21 -5.34
N LYS A 11 39.95 -39.72 -5.58
CA LYS A 11 39.14 -39.34 -6.72
C LYS A 11 38.96 -37.85 -6.67
N ASP A 12 39.56 -37.13 -7.63
CA ASP A 12 39.23 -35.71 -7.88
C ASP A 12 37.71 -35.56 -8.07
N PRO A 13 37.09 -34.56 -7.44
CA PRO A 13 35.70 -34.30 -7.70
C PRO A 13 35.55 -34.06 -9.21
N GLN A 14 34.69 -34.86 -9.87
CA GLN A 14 34.43 -34.77 -11.30
C GLN A 14 34.18 -33.30 -11.65
N GLU A 15 35.09 -32.72 -12.43
CA GLU A 15 35.01 -31.36 -12.89
C GLU A 15 33.74 -31.23 -13.76
N LEU A 16 32.76 -30.43 -13.33
CA LEU A 16 31.51 -30.24 -14.04
C LEU A 16 31.77 -29.71 -15.46
N THR A 17 31.06 -30.24 -16.43
CA THR A 17 31.08 -29.71 -17.81
C THR A 17 30.57 -28.26 -17.85
N VAL A 18 30.92 -27.51 -18.90
CA VAL A 18 30.43 -26.12 -19.08
C VAL A 18 28.90 -26.08 -19.08
N GLU A 19 28.25 -27.04 -19.71
CA GLU A 19 26.77 -27.15 -19.71
C GLU A 19 26.22 -27.30 -18.30
N GLN A 20 26.84 -28.19 -17.50
CA GLN A 20 26.39 -28.42 -16.13
C GLN A 20 26.62 -27.17 -15.24
N LYS A 21 27.75 -26.47 -15.43
CA LYS A 21 28.06 -25.22 -14.74
C LYS A 21 27.02 -24.13 -15.07
N LEU A 22 26.70 -23.95 -16.36
CA LEU A 22 25.69 -22.97 -16.82
C LEU A 22 24.30 -23.31 -16.31
N LYS A 23 23.90 -24.58 -16.37
CA LYS A 23 22.61 -25.03 -15.85
C LYS A 23 22.48 -24.82 -14.35
N ALA A 24 23.52 -25.13 -13.59
CA ALA A 24 23.55 -24.92 -12.15
C ALA A 24 23.45 -23.43 -11.79
N LEU A 25 24.17 -22.56 -12.51
CA LEU A 25 24.07 -21.10 -12.33
C LEU A 25 22.68 -20.58 -12.65
N PHE A 26 22.05 -21.06 -13.71
CA PHE A 26 20.70 -20.64 -14.07
C PHE A 26 19.67 -21.09 -13.04
N GLN A 27 19.77 -22.32 -12.55
CA GLN A 27 18.94 -22.83 -11.45
C GLN A 27 19.13 -22.01 -10.17
N LEU A 28 20.39 -21.71 -9.82
CA LEU A 28 20.72 -20.87 -8.67
C LEU A 28 20.08 -19.47 -8.81
N GLN A 29 20.20 -18.86 -9.97
CA GLN A 29 19.56 -17.57 -10.23
C GLN A 29 18.05 -17.62 -10.10
N THR A 30 17.40 -18.66 -10.61
CA THR A 30 15.95 -18.84 -10.50
C THR A 30 15.51 -18.88 -9.03
N MET A 31 16.27 -19.60 -8.19
CA MET A 31 15.98 -19.65 -6.74
C MET A 31 16.24 -18.30 -6.06
N LEU A 32 17.34 -17.64 -6.36
CA LEU A 32 17.65 -16.33 -5.80
C LEU A 32 16.66 -15.23 -6.24
N SER A 33 16.19 -15.30 -7.49
CA SER A 33 15.15 -14.38 -7.99
C SER A 33 13.82 -14.58 -7.27
N LYS A 34 13.40 -15.82 -7.02
CA LYS A 34 12.22 -16.12 -6.20
C LYS A 34 12.35 -15.60 -4.78
N ILE A 35 13.54 -15.71 -4.17
CA ILE A 35 13.82 -15.16 -2.84
C ILE A 35 13.67 -13.62 -2.87
N ASP A 36 14.15 -12.96 -3.91
CA ASP A 36 14.03 -11.52 -4.04
C ASP A 36 12.56 -11.08 -4.26
N GLU A 37 11.78 -11.82 -5.05
CA GLU A 37 10.34 -11.61 -5.23
C GLU A 37 9.59 -11.73 -3.89
N ILE A 38 9.87 -12.77 -3.11
CA ILE A 38 9.29 -12.99 -1.78
C ILE A 38 9.64 -11.81 -0.84
N LYS A 39 10.89 -11.33 -0.86
CA LYS A 39 11.30 -10.19 -0.03
C LYS A 39 10.62 -8.89 -0.45
N THR A 40 10.47 -8.68 -1.75
CA THR A 40 9.79 -7.51 -2.29
C THR A 40 8.31 -7.54 -1.88
N LEU A 41 7.63 -8.67 -2.06
CA LEU A 41 6.25 -8.86 -1.63
C LEU A 41 6.08 -8.56 -0.13
N ARG A 42 6.92 -9.13 0.72
CA ARG A 42 6.89 -8.85 2.18
C ARG A 42 7.20 -7.41 2.55
N GLY A 43 7.93 -6.70 1.70
CA GLY A 43 8.21 -5.28 1.89
C GLY A 43 7.06 -4.37 1.48
N GLU A 44 6.23 -4.77 0.51
CA GLU A 44 5.10 -3.99 0.00
C GLU A 44 3.82 -4.16 0.84
N LEU A 45 3.54 -5.36 1.32
CA LEU A 45 2.34 -5.67 2.11
C LEU A 45 2.17 -4.82 3.39
N PRO A 46 3.20 -4.57 4.20
CA PRO A 46 3.09 -3.69 5.36
C PRO A 46 2.72 -2.26 5.01
N LEU A 47 3.09 -1.78 3.83
CA LEU A 47 2.75 -0.43 3.36
C LEU A 47 1.25 -0.31 3.08
N GLU A 48 0.62 -1.33 2.52
CA GLU A 48 -0.84 -1.35 2.30
C GLU A 48 -1.60 -1.31 3.62
N VAL A 49 -1.12 -2.04 4.63
CA VAL A 49 -1.70 -2.02 5.98
C VAL A 49 -1.53 -0.64 6.61
N GLN A 50 -0.37 -0.02 6.47
CA GLN A 50 -0.10 1.32 6.99
C GLN A 50 -0.99 2.38 6.33
N ASP A 51 -1.17 2.32 5.01
CA ASP A 51 -2.05 3.22 4.27
C ASP A 51 -3.49 3.12 4.80
N LEU A 52 -3.97 1.90 5.08
CA LEU A 52 -5.30 1.67 5.63
C LEU A 52 -5.42 2.16 7.08
N GLU A 53 -4.39 1.99 7.90
CA GLU A 53 -4.31 2.55 9.26
C GLU A 53 -4.37 4.08 9.24
N ASP A 54 -3.66 4.73 8.32
CA ASP A 54 -3.66 6.18 8.15
C ASP A 54 -5.03 6.70 7.69
N GLU A 55 -5.69 5.98 6.78
CA GLU A 55 -7.06 6.29 6.34
C GLU A 55 -8.05 6.22 7.51
N ILE A 56 -7.96 5.17 8.34
CA ILE A 56 -8.79 5.00 9.54
C ILE A 56 -8.54 6.13 10.54
N ALA A 57 -7.28 6.49 10.79
CA ALA A 57 -6.93 7.60 11.67
C ALA A 57 -7.50 8.93 11.18
N GLY A 58 -7.44 9.19 9.86
CA GLY A 58 -8.04 10.36 9.23
C GLY A 58 -9.56 10.42 9.38
N LEU A 59 -10.25 9.29 9.15
CA LEU A 59 -11.69 9.18 9.35
C LEU A 59 -12.08 9.39 10.82
N SER A 60 -11.36 8.81 11.76
CA SER A 60 -11.59 8.98 13.18
C SER A 60 -11.46 10.44 13.62
N THR A 61 -10.42 11.13 13.17
CA THR A 61 -10.22 12.57 13.44
C THR A 61 -11.35 13.42 12.86
N ARG A 62 -11.80 13.11 11.64
CA ARG A 62 -12.93 13.79 11.02
C ARG A 62 -14.21 13.60 11.82
N ILE A 63 -14.51 12.37 12.24
CA ILE A 63 -15.69 12.04 13.06
C ILE A 63 -15.65 12.83 14.37
N ASP A 64 -14.53 12.88 15.05
CA ASP A 64 -14.37 13.61 16.32
C ASP A 64 -14.63 15.11 16.12
N ARG A 65 -14.15 15.69 15.02
CA ARG A 65 -14.41 17.09 14.68
C ARG A 65 -15.90 17.35 14.46
N ILE A 66 -16.58 16.48 13.69
CA ILE A 66 -18.01 16.65 13.43
C ILE A 66 -18.82 16.47 14.72
N LYS A 67 -18.45 15.51 15.57
CA LYS A 67 -19.07 15.36 16.90
C LYS A 67 -18.92 16.60 17.77
N ALA A 68 -17.77 17.25 17.73
CA ALA A 68 -17.56 18.53 18.43
C ALA A 68 -18.48 19.64 17.87
N GLU A 69 -18.62 19.72 16.54
CA GLU A 69 -19.55 20.67 15.90
C GLU A 69 -21.01 20.41 16.27
N VAL A 70 -21.41 19.14 16.36
CA VAL A 70 -22.76 18.77 16.85
C VAL A 70 -22.97 19.20 18.30
N ALA A 71 -21.96 18.97 19.16
CA ALA A 71 -22.04 19.41 20.55
C ALA A 71 -22.14 20.92 20.67
N GLU A 72 -21.43 21.69 19.85
CA GLU A 72 -21.52 23.14 19.80
C GLU A 72 -22.90 23.63 19.34
N LEU A 73 -23.48 22.99 18.32
CA LEU A 73 -24.84 23.29 17.88
C LEU A 73 -25.88 23.02 18.97
N LYS A 74 -25.75 21.91 19.69
CA LYS A 74 -26.63 21.60 20.84
C LYS A 74 -26.52 22.64 21.94
N SER A 75 -25.29 23.08 22.24
CA SER A 75 -25.05 24.17 23.20
C SER A 75 -25.68 25.49 22.74
N SER A 76 -25.56 25.82 21.45
CA SER A 76 -26.16 27.02 20.87
C SER A 76 -27.68 26.98 20.95
N ILE A 77 -28.30 25.83 20.68
CA ILE A 77 -29.79 25.66 20.83
C ILE A 77 -30.20 25.84 22.27
N ALA A 78 -29.47 25.26 23.22
CA ALA A 78 -29.74 25.41 24.63
C ALA A 78 -29.62 26.88 25.07
N GLY A 79 -28.61 27.61 24.61
CA GLY A 79 -28.42 29.03 24.85
C GLY A 79 -29.57 29.87 24.31
N LYS A 80 -30.04 29.60 23.09
CA LYS A 80 -31.17 30.29 22.48
C LYS A 80 -32.47 30.02 23.24
N LYS A 81 -32.70 28.81 23.75
CA LYS A 81 -33.86 28.51 24.60
C LYS A 81 -33.86 29.33 25.88
N VAL A 82 -32.68 29.49 26.52
CA VAL A 82 -32.52 30.34 27.72
C VAL A 82 -32.84 31.81 27.36
N GLU A 83 -32.35 32.32 26.24
CA GLU A 83 -32.65 33.67 25.77
C GLU A 83 -34.17 33.88 25.55
N ILE A 84 -34.88 32.90 25.01
CA ILE A 84 -36.35 32.93 24.85
C ILE A 84 -37.03 33.02 26.22
N GLU A 85 -36.65 32.20 27.18
CA GLU A 85 -37.25 32.24 28.50
C GLU A 85 -37.01 33.59 29.20
N THR A 86 -35.78 34.13 29.07
CA THR A 86 -35.46 35.49 29.59
C THR A 86 -36.28 36.55 28.91
N ALA A 87 -36.48 36.51 27.59
CA ALA A 87 -37.27 37.46 26.85
C ALA A 87 -38.78 37.34 27.20
N LYS A 88 -39.29 36.16 27.38
CA LYS A 88 -40.67 35.93 27.85
C LYS A 88 -40.91 36.51 29.24
N ALA A 89 -39.95 36.33 30.17
CA ALA A 89 -40.04 36.96 31.48
C ALA A 89 -40.04 38.48 31.41
N SER A 90 -39.23 39.07 30.51
CA SER A 90 -39.17 40.52 30.28
C SER A 90 -40.49 41.02 29.72
N VAL A 91 -41.11 40.31 28.75
CA VAL A 91 -42.43 40.66 28.19
C VAL A 91 -43.50 40.63 29.26
N ALA A 92 -43.53 39.61 30.12
CA ALA A 92 -44.49 39.52 31.24
C ALA A 92 -44.34 40.69 32.21
N LYS A 93 -43.08 41.03 32.56
CA LYS A 93 -42.78 42.19 33.44
C LYS A 93 -43.22 43.50 32.82
N TYR A 94 -42.95 43.74 31.53
CA TYR A 94 -43.32 44.99 30.86
C TYR A 94 -44.86 45.09 30.67
N LYS A 95 -45.56 44.00 30.44
CA LYS A 95 -47.02 44.00 30.42
C LYS A 95 -47.63 44.37 31.78
N ASP A 96 -47.11 43.81 32.87
CA ASP A 96 -47.52 44.15 34.21
C ASP A 96 -47.28 45.64 34.53
N GLN A 97 -46.13 46.16 34.15
CA GLN A 97 -45.83 47.59 34.28
C GLN A 97 -46.73 48.43 33.42
N GLN A 98 -47.07 48.04 32.19
CA GLN A 98 -47.92 48.76 31.28
C GLN A 98 -49.36 48.89 31.81
N ASP A 99 -49.88 47.85 32.47
CA ASP A 99 -51.17 47.88 33.11
C ASP A 99 -51.32 48.89 34.26
N ASN A 100 -50.17 49.23 34.90
CA ASN A 100 -50.11 50.11 36.03
C ASN A 100 -49.70 51.57 35.69
N VAL A 101 -49.35 51.85 34.42
CA VAL A 101 -48.89 53.17 33.97
C VAL A 101 -50.06 54.09 33.63
N ARG A 102 -49.92 55.36 34.02
CA ARG A 102 -50.94 56.42 33.74
C ARG A 102 -50.45 57.42 32.70
N ASN A 103 -49.23 57.36 32.23
CA ASN A 103 -48.65 58.29 31.27
C ASN A 103 -48.54 57.64 29.88
N ASN A 104 -49.11 58.25 28.85
CA ASN A 104 -49.07 57.72 27.48
C ASN A 104 -47.65 57.53 26.93
N ARG A 105 -46.72 58.41 27.33
CA ARG A 105 -45.34 58.32 26.89
C ARG A 105 -44.60 57.07 27.42
N GLU A 106 -44.87 56.73 28.68
CA GLU A 106 -44.35 55.49 29.31
C GLU A 106 -45.06 54.26 28.74
N TYR A 107 -46.35 54.36 28.48
CA TYR A 107 -47.09 53.27 27.83
C TYR A 107 -46.53 52.95 26.44
N ASP A 108 -46.27 53.95 25.60
CA ASP A 108 -45.73 53.80 24.25
C ASP A 108 -44.30 53.22 24.31
N PHE A 109 -43.50 53.65 25.30
CA PHE A 109 -42.16 53.10 25.52
C PHE A 109 -42.22 51.59 25.85
N LEU A 110 -43.07 51.22 26.80
CA LEU A 110 -43.26 49.80 27.18
C LEU A 110 -43.84 48.96 26.04
N SER A 111 -44.73 49.52 25.23
CA SER A 111 -45.22 48.86 24.03
C SER A 111 -44.14 48.51 23.03
N LYS A 112 -43.18 49.45 22.82
CA LYS A 112 -42.02 49.19 21.95
C LYS A 112 -41.06 48.18 22.53
N GLU A 113 -40.84 48.20 23.85
CA GLU A 113 -40.02 47.17 24.50
C GLU A 113 -40.65 45.80 24.43
N ILE A 114 -41.96 45.65 24.57
CA ILE A 114 -42.69 44.41 24.39
C ILE A 114 -42.57 43.93 22.94
N GLU A 115 -42.72 44.81 21.98
CA GLU A 115 -42.55 44.47 20.57
C GLU A 115 -41.12 43.96 20.26
N PHE A 116 -40.13 44.69 20.76
CA PHE A 116 -38.73 44.32 20.63
C PHE A 116 -38.47 42.91 21.19
N GLN A 117 -38.87 42.65 22.41
CA GLN A 117 -38.68 41.35 23.09
C GLN A 117 -39.44 40.21 22.32
N THR A 118 -40.64 40.50 21.78
CA THR A 118 -41.38 39.54 20.98
C THR A 118 -40.64 39.20 19.69
N LEU A 119 -40.07 40.19 19.01
CA LEU A 119 -39.26 39.96 17.80
C LEU A 119 -37.98 39.20 18.11
N GLU A 120 -37.34 39.45 19.26
CA GLU A 120 -36.19 38.69 19.73
C GLU A 120 -36.56 37.19 19.95
N ILE A 121 -37.71 36.91 20.52
CA ILE A 121 -38.20 35.53 20.69
C ILE A 121 -38.40 34.86 19.32
N GLU A 122 -39.03 35.53 18.37
CA GLU A 122 -39.24 35.01 17.01
C GLU A 122 -37.90 34.74 16.31
N LEU A 123 -36.92 35.63 16.45
CA LEU A 123 -35.56 35.46 15.91
C LEU A 123 -34.88 34.27 16.54
N CYS A 124 -34.95 34.10 17.86
CA CYS A 124 -34.36 32.96 18.56
C CYS A 124 -35.02 31.65 18.14
N GLU A 125 -36.34 31.61 17.98
CA GLU A 125 -37.04 30.43 17.49
C GLU A 125 -36.62 30.03 16.08
N LYS A 126 -36.45 31.05 15.19
CA LYS A 126 -35.94 30.80 13.84
C LYS A 126 -34.52 30.22 13.87
N ARG A 127 -33.63 30.80 14.71
CA ARG A 127 -32.29 30.31 14.90
C ARG A 127 -32.21 28.88 15.45
N ILE A 128 -33.11 28.56 16.38
CA ILE A 128 -33.21 27.20 16.91
C ILE A 128 -33.57 26.20 15.79
N LYS A 129 -34.54 26.57 14.91
CA LYS A 129 -34.88 25.70 13.77
C LYS A 129 -33.71 25.50 12.80
N GLU A 130 -32.96 26.57 12.49
CA GLU A 130 -31.78 26.52 11.65
C GLU A 130 -30.70 25.61 12.27
N PHE A 131 -30.39 25.78 13.54
CA PHE A 131 -29.42 24.98 14.25
C PHE A 131 -29.84 23.52 14.40
N ALA A 132 -31.11 23.25 14.64
CA ALA A 132 -31.65 21.89 14.71
C ALA A 132 -31.54 21.16 13.38
N ALA A 133 -31.80 21.84 12.25
CA ALA A 133 -31.62 21.27 10.92
C ALA A 133 -30.12 20.94 10.64
N GLN A 134 -29.21 21.84 11.00
CA GLN A 134 -27.76 21.60 10.87
C GLN A 134 -27.28 20.48 11.79
N GLU A 135 -27.80 20.40 13.01
CA GLU A 135 -27.49 19.31 13.93
C GLU A 135 -27.90 17.95 13.38
N GLU A 136 -29.12 17.86 12.83
CA GLU A 136 -29.61 16.62 12.23
C GLU A 136 -28.76 16.18 11.06
N GLU A 137 -28.44 17.11 10.12
CA GLU A 137 -27.56 16.82 8.99
C GLU A 137 -26.19 16.32 9.43
N LYS A 138 -25.55 16.99 10.38
CA LYS A 138 -24.25 16.59 10.91
C LYS A 138 -24.31 15.29 11.71
N SER A 139 -25.39 15.03 12.42
CA SER A 139 -25.60 13.77 13.13
C SER A 139 -25.73 12.59 12.16
N GLN A 140 -26.39 12.77 11.03
CA GLN A 140 -26.42 11.77 9.96
C GLN A 140 -25.03 11.54 9.37
N GLU A 141 -24.26 12.61 9.11
CA GLU A 141 -22.89 12.51 8.63
C GLU A 141 -22.02 11.73 9.61
N VAL A 142 -22.16 11.92 10.91
CA VAL A 142 -21.48 11.16 11.94
C VAL A 142 -21.85 9.68 11.88
N ALA A 143 -23.14 9.37 11.74
CA ALA A 143 -23.61 7.99 11.65
C ALA A 143 -23.05 7.26 10.43
N GLU A 144 -23.11 7.89 9.26
CA GLU A 144 -22.58 7.35 8.01
C GLU A 144 -21.04 7.16 8.08
N SER A 145 -20.34 8.16 8.59
CA SER A 145 -18.88 8.11 8.74
C SER A 145 -18.45 7.05 9.77
N THR A 146 -19.21 6.86 10.83
CA THR A 146 -18.94 5.81 11.84
C THR A 146 -19.16 4.43 11.24
N ALA A 147 -20.19 4.22 10.45
CA ALA A 147 -20.43 2.95 9.75
C ALA A 147 -19.28 2.65 8.75
N ALA A 148 -18.84 3.67 8.00
CA ALA A 148 -17.69 3.54 7.11
C ALA A 148 -16.40 3.22 7.87
N LEU A 149 -16.17 3.84 9.03
CA LEU A 149 -15.02 3.55 9.90
C LEU A 149 -15.03 2.09 10.38
N GLU A 150 -16.17 1.58 10.81
CA GLU A 150 -16.30 0.19 11.26
C GLU A 150 -16.02 -0.80 10.13
N GLU A 151 -16.48 -0.52 8.91
CA GLU A 151 -16.19 -1.33 7.74
C GLU A 151 -14.68 -1.34 7.43
N ARG A 152 -14.04 -0.17 7.43
CA ARG A 152 -12.59 -0.05 7.24
C ARG A 152 -11.79 -0.75 8.33
N GLN A 153 -12.26 -0.72 9.56
CA GLN A 153 -11.62 -1.43 10.66
C GLN A 153 -11.68 -2.95 10.46
N LYS A 154 -12.80 -3.49 9.99
CA LYS A 154 -12.90 -4.91 9.63
C LYS A 154 -11.98 -5.28 8.48
N ASP A 155 -11.91 -4.44 7.44
CA ASP A 155 -11.00 -4.64 6.31
C ASP A 155 -9.53 -4.66 6.79
N LEU A 156 -9.16 -3.78 7.71
CA LEU A 156 -7.83 -3.75 8.32
C LEU A 156 -7.52 -5.03 9.07
N ASP A 157 -8.44 -5.54 9.88
CA ASP A 157 -8.25 -6.76 10.66
C ASP A 157 -8.05 -7.97 9.75
N VAL A 158 -8.84 -8.08 8.66
CA VAL A 158 -8.69 -9.11 7.63
C VAL A 158 -7.33 -8.99 6.95
N LYS A 159 -6.94 -7.79 6.53
CA LYS A 159 -5.65 -7.54 5.89
C LYS A 159 -4.45 -7.87 6.78
N LYS A 160 -4.52 -7.56 8.07
CA LYS A 160 -3.47 -7.93 9.03
C LYS A 160 -3.35 -9.44 9.19
N SER A 161 -4.47 -10.16 9.25
CA SER A 161 -4.49 -11.62 9.33
C SER A 161 -3.89 -12.25 8.07
N GLU A 162 -4.30 -11.79 6.88
CA GLU A 162 -3.73 -12.25 5.61
C GLU A 162 -2.22 -11.96 5.51
N LEU A 163 -1.79 -10.79 5.97
CA LEU A 163 -0.37 -10.42 6.01
C LEU A 163 0.44 -11.38 6.89
N ASP A 164 -0.05 -11.70 8.07
CA ASP A 164 0.63 -12.62 8.99
C ASP A 164 0.75 -14.03 8.40
N GLU A 165 -0.28 -14.52 7.72
CA GLU A 165 -0.27 -15.79 7.01
C GLU A 165 0.76 -15.78 5.87
N ILE A 166 0.76 -14.76 5.01
CA ILE A 166 1.70 -14.63 3.91
C ILE A 166 3.14 -14.53 4.41
N ILE A 167 3.39 -13.78 5.49
CA ILE A 167 4.72 -13.68 6.09
C ILE A 167 5.18 -15.05 6.60
N SER A 168 4.33 -15.81 7.24
CA SER A 168 4.64 -17.14 7.76
C SER A 168 4.97 -18.13 6.63
N GLU A 169 4.11 -18.20 5.61
CA GLU A 169 4.28 -19.09 4.46
C GLU A 169 5.52 -18.74 3.65
N THR A 170 5.69 -17.46 3.33
CA THR A 170 6.84 -16.99 2.55
C THR A 170 8.17 -17.13 3.28
N LYS A 171 8.17 -17.06 4.62
CA LYS A 171 9.37 -17.32 5.42
C LYS A 171 9.84 -18.77 5.28
N GLN A 172 8.91 -19.72 5.35
CA GLN A 172 9.22 -21.14 5.17
C GLN A 172 9.70 -21.44 3.74
N GLU A 173 9.07 -20.84 2.74
CA GLU A 173 9.50 -21.01 1.35
C GLU A 173 10.88 -20.41 1.09
N GLU A 174 11.15 -19.21 1.61
CA GLU A 174 12.46 -18.57 1.52
C GLU A 174 13.57 -19.44 2.14
N GLU A 175 13.32 -20.03 3.29
CA GLU A 175 14.28 -20.89 3.99
C GLU A 175 14.61 -22.15 3.18
N LYS A 176 13.58 -22.82 2.64
CA LYS A 176 13.77 -23.97 1.73
C LYS A 176 14.55 -23.60 0.47
N LEU A 177 14.25 -22.44 -0.12
CA LEU A 177 14.97 -21.95 -1.31
C LEU A 177 16.41 -21.59 -1.00
N ARG A 178 16.67 -20.99 0.16
CA ARG A 178 18.04 -20.68 0.61
C ARG A 178 18.89 -21.93 0.82
N ASP A 179 18.35 -22.96 1.42
CA ASP A 179 19.07 -24.21 1.65
C ASP A 179 19.41 -24.90 0.32
N LYS A 180 18.46 -24.98 -0.59
CA LYS A 180 18.70 -25.49 -1.96
C LYS A 180 19.73 -24.65 -2.72
N ALA A 181 19.66 -23.32 -2.59
CA ALA A 181 20.63 -22.43 -3.20
C ALA A 181 22.06 -22.66 -2.65
N LYS A 182 22.22 -22.84 -1.34
CA LYS A 182 23.50 -23.19 -0.72
C LYS A 182 24.05 -24.52 -1.23
N GLU A 183 23.21 -25.53 -1.34
CA GLU A 183 23.62 -26.83 -1.91
C GLU A 183 24.12 -26.69 -3.36
N LEU A 184 23.46 -25.89 -4.18
CA LEU A 184 23.92 -25.61 -5.54
C LEU A 184 25.22 -24.81 -5.57
N GLU A 185 25.39 -23.84 -4.68
CA GLU A 185 26.62 -23.04 -4.57
C GLU A 185 27.85 -23.92 -4.30
N THR A 186 27.71 -25.00 -3.51
CA THR A 186 28.82 -25.92 -3.22
C THR A 186 29.26 -26.71 -4.44
N LYS A 187 28.40 -26.89 -5.46
CA LYS A 187 28.67 -27.62 -6.70
C LYS A 187 29.27 -26.76 -7.80
N ILE A 188 29.29 -25.44 -7.65
CA ILE A 188 29.75 -24.48 -8.65
C ILE A 188 31.18 -24.05 -8.29
N ASP A 189 32.01 -23.86 -9.32
CA ASP A 189 33.37 -23.31 -9.15
C ASP A 189 33.32 -21.97 -8.38
N PRO A 190 34.14 -21.81 -7.30
CA PRO A 190 34.09 -20.59 -6.49
C PRO A 190 34.39 -19.30 -7.26
N ARG A 191 35.25 -19.32 -8.27
CA ARG A 191 35.57 -18.16 -9.09
C ARG A 191 34.39 -17.76 -9.97
N LEU A 192 33.72 -18.74 -10.57
CA LEU A 192 32.58 -18.55 -11.40
C LEU A 192 31.38 -18.04 -10.56
N LEU A 193 31.17 -18.61 -9.39
CA LEU A 193 30.16 -18.20 -8.43
C LEU A 193 30.37 -16.74 -7.98
N GLN A 194 31.60 -16.37 -7.64
CA GLN A 194 31.92 -14.99 -7.24
C GLN A 194 31.66 -13.99 -8.37
N SER A 195 32.05 -14.34 -9.60
CA SER A 195 31.76 -13.51 -10.79
C SER A 195 30.28 -13.35 -11.01
N PHE A 196 29.53 -14.44 -10.92
CA PHE A 196 28.06 -14.42 -11.03
C PHE A 196 27.40 -13.53 -9.97
N LYS A 197 27.78 -13.68 -8.70
CA LYS A 197 27.25 -12.88 -7.60
C LYS A 197 27.55 -11.38 -7.80
N ARG A 198 28.73 -11.04 -8.27
CA ARG A 198 29.11 -9.65 -8.58
C ARG A 198 28.26 -9.05 -9.71
N ILE A 199 28.10 -9.79 -10.80
CA ILE A 199 27.30 -9.37 -11.94
C ILE A 199 25.84 -9.18 -11.52
N ARG A 200 25.31 -10.14 -10.77
CA ARG A 200 23.93 -10.10 -10.27
C ARG A 200 23.68 -8.89 -9.37
N LYS A 201 24.58 -8.61 -8.44
CA LYS A 201 24.51 -7.46 -7.52
C LYS A 201 24.46 -6.12 -8.26
N ASN A 202 25.24 -6.01 -9.36
CA ASN A 202 25.34 -4.77 -10.15
C ASN A 202 24.25 -4.64 -11.20
N SER A 203 23.41 -5.64 -11.38
CA SER A 203 22.31 -5.65 -12.35
C SER A 203 21.02 -5.13 -11.72
N ARG A 204 20.34 -4.20 -12.37
CA ARG A 204 19.08 -3.61 -11.87
C ARG A 204 17.96 -4.63 -11.66
N ASN A 205 17.91 -5.67 -12.51
CA ASN A 205 16.92 -6.73 -12.46
C ASN A 205 17.41 -7.99 -11.67
N GLY A 206 18.55 -7.94 -11.01
CA GLY A 206 19.10 -9.07 -10.27
C GLY A 206 19.47 -10.28 -11.11
N LEU A 207 19.68 -10.12 -12.41
CA LEU A 207 20.04 -11.21 -13.32
C LEU A 207 21.54 -11.20 -13.61
N GLY A 208 22.23 -12.26 -13.24
CA GLY A 208 23.67 -12.48 -13.55
C GLY A 208 23.89 -13.38 -14.76
N ILE A 209 22.94 -14.30 -15.04
CA ILE A 209 22.91 -15.18 -16.20
C ILE A 209 21.60 -15.00 -16.94
N VAL A 210 21.67 -14.88 -18.26
CA VAL A 210 20.51 -14.62 -19.13
C VAL A 210 20.58 -15.46 -20.39
N TYR A 211 19.46 -15.78 -20.96
CA TYR A 211 19.39 -16.49 -22.25
C TYR A 211 19.20 -15.50 -23.42
N VAL A 212 19.53 -15.97 -24.62
CA VAL A 212 19.33 -15.20 -25.84
C VAL A 212 17.83 -15.18 -26.15
N GLN A 213 17.28 -13.99 -26.34
CA GLN A 213 15.87 -13.78 -26.64
C GLN A 213 15.74 -12.88 -27.88
N ARG A 214 15.11 -13.40 -28.94
CA ARG A 214 14.91 -12.67 -30.19
C ARG A 214 16.21 -12.06 -30.74
N ASP A 215 17.26 -12.85 -30.82
CA ASP A 215 18.60 -12.42 -31.23
C ASP A 215 19.26 -11.34 -30.39
N ALA A 216 18.75 -11.10 -29.21
CA ALA A 216 19.25 -10.11 -28.26
C ALA A 216 19.56 -10.71 -26.90
N CYS A 217 20.35 -10.00 -26.11
CA CYS A 217 20.66 -10.36 -24.73
C CYS A 217 19.39 -10.22 -23.86
N GLY A 218 18.99 -11.27 -23.15
CA GLY A 218 17.84 -11.27 -22.24
C GLY A 218 17.95 -10.31 -21.05
N GLY A 219 19.10 -9.66 -20.86
CA GLY A 219 19.32 -8.71 -19.77
C GLY A 219 19.39 -7.24 -20.17
N CYS A 220 20.11 -6.91 -21.25
CA CYS A 220 20.26 -5.53 -21.76
C CYS A 220 19.57 -5.29 -23.08
N PHE A 221 19.03 -6.33 -23.71
CA PHE A 221 18.32 -6.31 -24.98
C PHE A 221 19.13 -5.82 -26.20
N ASN A 222 20.44 -5.69 -26.05
CA ASN A 222 21.32 -5.41 -27.18
C ASN A 222 21.42 -6.62 -28.10
N LYS A 223 21.46 -6.36 -29.40
CA LYS A 223 21.53 -7.38 -30.45
C LYS A 223 22.83 -8.16 -30.36
N ILE A 224 22.75 -9.49 -30.49
CA ILE A 224 23.91 -10.37 -30.43
C ILE A 224 24.27 -10.83 -31.85
N PRO A 225 25.51 -10.68 -32.30
CA PRO A 225 25.94 -11.16 -33.62
C PRO A 225 25.65 -12.64 -33.82
N PRO A 226 25.26 -13.08 -35.04
CA PRO A 226 24.91 -14.48 -35.32
C PRO A 226 26.01 -15.48 -34.93
N GLN A 227 27.26 -15.12 -35.15
CA GLN A 227 28.39 -15.97 -34.77
C GLN A 227 28.45 -16.21 -33.25
N ARG A 228 28.23 -15.18 -32.46
CA ARG A 228 28.15 -15.31 -30.99
C ARG A 228 26.98 -16.16 -30.54
N GLN A 229 25.85 -16.09 -31.24
CA GLN A 229 24.69 -16.94 -30.93
C GLN A 229 25.00 -18.42 -31.20
N LEU A 230 25.73 -18.73 -32.26
CA LEU A 230 26.21 -20.08 -32.56
C LEU A 230 27.17 -20.58 -31.49
N ASP A 231 28.09 -19.74 -31.03
CA ASP A 231 29.00 -20.08 -29.92
C ASP A 231 28.24 -20.38 -28.64
N ILE A 232 27.21 -19.62 -28.30
CA ILE A 232 26.34 -19.85 -27.15
C ILE A 232 25.63 -21.20 -27.27
N ARG A 233 25.06 -21.50 -28.46
CA ARG A 233 24.36 -22.77 -28.73
C ARG A 233 25.31 -23.97 -28.69
N SER A 234 26.60 -23.79 -29.01
CA SER A 234 27.60 -24.86 -28.94
C SER A 234 27.89 -25.34 -27.53
N ARG A 235 27.60 -24.54 -26.51
CA ARG A 235 27.72 -24.84 -25.09
C ARG A 235 29.15 -25.25 -24.63
N LYS A 236 30.15 -24.92 -25.44
CA LYS A 236 31.55 -25.34 -25.19
C LYS A 236 32.32 -24.37 -24.30
N LYS A 237 31.86 -23.13 -24.23
CA LYS A 237 32.50 -22.02 -23.51
C LYS A 237 31.51 -21.21 -22.72
N ILE A 238 31.96 -20.61 -21.62
CA ILE A 238 31.20 -19.59 -20.90
C ILE A 238 31.34 -18.26 -21.66
N ILE A 239 30.24 -17.75 -22.19
CA ILE A 239 30.21 -16.51 -22.98
C ILE A 239 29.48 -15.45 -22.18
N VAL A 240 30.05 -14.24 -22.19
CA VAL A 240 29.43 -13.06 -21.55
C VAL A 240 28.96 -12.05 -22.59
N CYS A 241 27.93 -11.32 -22.27
CA CYS A 241 27.45 -10.22 -23.10
C CYS A 241 28.49 -9.09 -23.10
N GLU A 242 28.89 -8.62 -24.28
CA GLU A 242 29.91 -7.55 -24.43
C GLU A 242 29.41 -6.20 -23.89
N TYR A 243 28.10 -5.97 -23.86
CA TYR A 243 27.51 -4.72 -23.44
C TYR A 243 27.24 -4.65 -21.93
N CYS A 244 26.73 -5.72 -21.32
CA CYS A 244 26.31 -5.71 -19.92
C CYS A 244 27.08 -6.66 -19.03
N GLY A 245 27.97 -7.50 -19.60
CA GLY A 245 28.82 -8.45 -18.85
C GLY A 245 28.09 -9.65 -18.23
N ARG A 246 26.78 -9.79 -18.47
CA ARG A 246 26.03 -10.95 -17.99
C ARG A 246 26.44 -12.23 -18.70
N ILE A 247 26.43 -13.33 -17.96
CA ILE A 247 26.70 -14.67 -18.52
C ILE A 247 25.55 -15.05 -19.44
N MET A 248 25.88 -15.61 -20.61
CA MET A 248 24.91 -16.05 -21.60
C MET A 248 24.71 -17.54 -21.53
N ILE A 249 23.44 -17.97 -21.56
CA ILE A 249 23.05 -19.37 -21.62
C ILE A 249 22.16 -19.65 -22.84
N ASP A 250 22.28 -20.83 -23.41
CA ASP A 250 21.38 -21.28 -24.46
C ASP A 250 19.96 -21.46 -23.94
N PRO A 251 18.92 -20.94 -24.62
CA PRO A 251 17.53 -21.06 -24.18
C PRO A 251 17.07 -22.50 -23.92
N GLU A 252 17.49 -23.45 -24.74
CA GLU A 252 17.14 -24.89 -24.54
C GLU A 252 17.78 -25.42 -23.24
N LEU A 253 19.04 -25.05 -22.97
CA LEU A 253 19.73 -25.46 -21.75
C LEU A 253 19.09 -24.83 -20.50
N ALA A 254 18.55 -23.64 -20.64
CA ALA A 254 17.78 -22.96 -19.59
C ALA A 254 16.37 -23.57 -19.38
N GLY A 255 15.95 -24.50 -20.23
CA GLY A 255 14.62 -25.12 -20.17
C GLY A 255 13.50 -24.25 -20.71
N ILE A 256 13.82 -23.25 -21.53
CA ILE A 256 12.85 -22.31 -22.09
C ILE A 256 12.45 -22.77 -23.47
N THR A 257 11.21 -23.26 -23.59
CA THR A 257 10.64 -23.66 -24.88
C THR A 257 10.16 -22.44 -25.68
N PRO A 258 10.09 -22.52 -27.03
CA PRO A 258 9.64 -21.42 -27.89
C PRO A 258 8.25 -20.85 -27.51
N GLU A 259 7.38 -21.67 -26.98
CA GLU A 259 6.02 -21.29 -26.58
C GLU A 259 5.98 -20.45 -25.31
N GLN A 260 6.93 -20.60 -24.38
CA GLN A 260 7.05 -19.77 -23.18
C GLN A 260 7.66 -18.38 -23.45
N LYS A 261 8.15 -18.14 -24.68
CA LYS A 261 8.74 -16.85 -25.06
C LYS A 261 7.74 -15.69 -25.16
N VAL A 262 6.44 -15.96 -25.10
CA VAL A 262 5.38 -14.96 -25.31
C VAL A 262 4.73 -14.47 -24.02
N GLU A 263 4.79 -15.18 -22.90
CA GLU A 263 4.02 -14.85 -21.70
C GLU A 263 4.72 -13.98 -20.65
N VAL A 264 6.04 -13.82 -20.72
CA VAL A 264 6.78 -13.05 -19.71
C VAL A 264 6.70 -11.52 -19.89
N VAL A 265 5.95 -11.02 -20.87
CA VAL A 265 5.86 -9.57 -21.18
C VAL A 265 4.46 -9.00 -21.05
N LYS A 266 3.56 -9.56 -20.24
CA LYS A 266 2.30 -8.87 -19.92
C LYS A 266 1.75 -9.24 -18.55
N GLU A 267 2.29 -8.63 -17.52
CA GLU A 267 1.45 -8.16 -16.42
C GLU A 267 2.14 -6.99 -15.73
N LYS A 268 1.85 -5.79 -16.24
CA LYS A 268 1.98 -4.60 -15.42
C LYS A 268 0.92 -4.71 -14.33
N PRO A 269 1.24 -4.50 -13.05
CA PRO A 269 0.22 -4.45 -12.02
C PRO A 269 -0.80 -3.40 -12.44
N VAL A 270 -2.05 -3.82 -12.55
CA VAL A 270 -3.17 -2.92 -12.79
C VAL A 270 -3.23 -1.97 -11.60
N ARG A 271 -2.71 -0.77 -11.80
CA ARG A 271 -2.95 0.34 -10.87
C ARG A 271 -4.45 0.49 -10.74
N ALA A 272 -5.00 0.09 -9.61
CA ALA A 272 -6.39 0.36 -9.27
C ALA A 272 -6.64 1.86 -9.49
N LYS A 273 -7.48 2.18 -10.46
CA LYS A 273 -7.91 3.57 -10.70
C LYS A 273 -8.59 4.06 -9.43
N ARG A 274 -7.90 4.94 -8.68
CA ARG A 274 -8.53 5.72 -7.63
C ARG A 274 -9.72 6.44 -8.25
N LYS A 275 -10.93 6.06 -7.89
CA LYS A 275 -12.10 6.89 -8.12
C LYS A 275 -11.94 8.12 -7.23
N ILE A 276 -11.51 9.22 -7.83
CA ILE A 276 -11.58 10.54 -7.21
C ILE A 276 -13.07 10.86 -7.16
N VAL A 277 -13.65 10.75 -5.99
CA VAL A 277 -14.96 11.32 -5.72
C VAL A 277 -14.75 12.83 -5.65
N HIS A 278 -15.07 13.53 -6.73
CA HIS A 278 -15.22 14.98 -6.70
C HIS A 278 -16.42 15.29 -5.79
N ILE A 279 -16.11 15.73 -4.57
CA ILE A 279 -17.09 16.44 -3.75
C ILE A 279 -17.15 17.84 -4.36
N GLY A 280 -18.25 18.13 -5.05
CA GLY A 280 -18.52 19.42 -5.61
C GLY A 280 -18.46 20.49 -4.53
N SER A 281 -17.61 21.49 -4.76
CA SER A 281 -17.67 22.76 -4.10
C SER A 281 -18.76 23.56 -4.83
N ASP A 282 -19.97 23.53 -4.33
CA ASP A 282 -20.94 24.54 -4.70
C ASP A 282 -20.97 25.64 -3.63
N ASN A 283 -20.88 26.87 -4.14
CA ASN A 283 -20.87 28.19 -3.49
C ASN A 283 -21.80 28.36 -2.28
#